data_c5da107270c12c3ced19e34877b76db0
#
_entry.id   c5da107270c12c3ced19e34877b76db0
#
_cell.length_a   1.000
_cell.length_b   1.000
_cell.length_c   1.000
_cell.angle_alpha   90.00
_cell.angle_beta   90.00
_cell.angle_gamma   90.00
#
_symmetry.space_group_name_H-M   'P 1'
#
loop_
_entity.id
_entity.type
_entity.pdbx_description
1 polymer ?
#
loop_
_entity_poly.entity_id
_entity_poly.type
_entity_poly.pdbx_seq_one_letter_code
_entity_poly.pdbx_strand_id
1 'polypeptide(L)'
;AGMYDVVLAVGVEQMGKGLLGGAGGGDGIPKEGLLGSGTMPCVFAEAGMEHAKEYGTTFEQFAKISVKNHHHSTMNPKAMYQIETPLDEVMNAEMISYPNTKLMCSVNVDGSAAAVLVSEKKAKELGMSRAVKVRASAMASDPYTDRDLVMPDVNACTRLAAKDAYEQAGIGPEDVNLVELHDCFATAEMLHYAVSYTHLRAHETVAN
;
A
#
# COMPACT_ATOMS: atom_id res chain seq x y z
N ALA A 1 -11.93 22.18 0.74
CA ALA A 1 -10.73 23.01 0.68
C ALA A 1 -11.06 24.39 0.09
N GLY A 2 -10.07 25.18 -0.32
CA GLY A 2 -10.32 26.52 -0.89
C GLY A 2 -10.29 27.67 0.14
N MET A 3 -9.94 27.38 1.38
CA MET A 3 -9.81 28.40 2.42
C MET A 3 -8.47 29.16 2.37
N TYR A 4 -7.44 28.56 1.79
CA TYR A 4 -6.09 29.10 1.75
C TYR A 4 -5.48 28.92 0.36
N ASP A 5 -4.71 29.93 -0.06
CA ASP A 5 -4.00 29.89 -1.36
C ASP A 5 -2.66 29.15 -1.30
N VAL A 6 -2.08 29.01 -0.11
CA VAL A 6 -0.84 28.27 0.12
C VAL A 6 -0.97 27.44 1.38
N VAL A 7 -0.68 26.14 1.28
CA VAL A 7 -0.73 25.18 2.39
C VAL A 7 0.52 24.32 2.36
N LEU A 8 1.09 24.08 3.52
CA LEU A 8 2.14 23.07 3.72
C LEU A 8 1.49 21.80 4.30
N ALA A 9 1.54 20.71 3.55
CA ALA A 9 1.21 19.40 4.06
C ALA A 9 2.49 18.71 4.55
N VAL A 10 2.44 18.15 5.76
CA VAL A 10 3.60 17.48 6.39
C VAL A 10 3.14 16.13 6.95
N GLY A 11 3.88 15.09 6.67
CA GLY A 11 3.78 13.79 7.33
C GLY A 11 5.10 13.44 8.00
N VAL A 12 5.04 12.89 9.19
CA VAL A 12 6.21 12.43 9.95
C VAL A 12 5.84 11.17 10.73
N GLU A 13 6.73 10.20 10.72
CA GLU A 13 6.58 8.97 11.50
C GLU A 13 7.89 8.61 12.19
N GLN A 14 7.78 8.16 13.44
CA GLN A 14 8.86 7.57 14.20
C GLN A 14 8.41 6.22 14.71
N MET A 15 8.86 5.15 14.08
CA MET A 15 8.31 3.80 14.27
C MET A 15 9.09 3.00 15.30
N GLY A 16 9.93 3.22 16.01
CA GLY A 16 10.56 2.36 17.02
C GLY A 16 10.90 0.95 16.53
N LYS A 17 11.34 0.10 17.45
CA LYS A 17 11.71 -1.29 17.15
C LYS A 17 10.54 -2.24 17.42
N GLY A 18 10.41 -3.27 16.60
CA GLY A 18 9.46 -4.37 16.79
C GLY A 18 8.38 -4.43 15.72
N LEU A 19 7.59 -5.50 15.76
CA LEU A 19 6.40 -5.64 14.91
C LEU A 19 5.37 -4.60 15.36
N LEU A 20 4.75 -3.93 14.40
CA LEU A 20 3.55 -3.14 14.68
C LEU A 20 2.49 -4.10 15.21
N GLY A 21 2.27 -4.05 16.52
CA GLY A 21 1.13 -4.72 17.12
C GLY A 21 -0.14 -4.17 16.48
N GLY A 22 -1.12 -5.01 16.22
CA GLY A 22 -2.42 -4.54 15.76
C GLY A 22 -2.87 -3.39 16.64
N ALA A 23 -3.42 -2.36 16.04
CA ALA A 23 -3.91 -1.15 16.69
C ALA A 23 -5.08 -1.49 17.65
N GLY A 24 -4.74 -2.00 18.79
CA GLY A 24 -5.67 -2.44 19.84
C GLY A 24 -5.22 -1.94 21.20
N GLY A 25 -5.13 -0.64 21.35
CA GLY A 25 -5.01 0.00 22.66
C GLY A 25 -6.37 0.14 23.38
N GLY A 26 -7.28 -0.80 23.23
CA GLY A 26 -8.56 -0.84 23.94
C GLY A 26 -8.64 -2.08 24.84
N ASP A 27 -9.47 -2.03 25.88
CA ASP A 27 -9.63 -3.04 26.93
C ASP A 27 -10.15 -4.43 26.47
N GLY A 28 -9.98 -4.79 25.23
CA GLY A 28 -10.33 -6.10 24.68
C GLY A 28 -9.35 -6.49 23.58
N ILE A 29 -8.61 -7.56 23.81
CA ILE A 29 -7.84 -8.20 22.73
C ILE A 29 -8.86 -8.75 21.73
N PRO A 30 -8.84 -8.32 20.44
CA PRO A 30 -9.69 -8.91 19.42
C PRO A 30 -9.51 -10.43 19.37
N LYS A 31 -10.53 -11.17 18.95
CA LYS A 31 -10.45 -12.64 18.83
C LYS A 31 -9.26 -13.06 17.98
N GLU A 32 -8.99 -12.31 16.93
CA GLU A 32 -7.85 -12.46 16.02
C GLU A 32 -6.53 -12.34 16.78
N GLY A 33 -6.41 -11.40 17.71
CA GLY A 33 -5.25 -11.26 18.58
C GLY A 33 -5.04 -12.46 19.50
N LEU A 34 -6.12 -13.06 20.01
CA LEU A 34 -6.07 -14.27 20.82
C LEU A 34 -5.61 -15.49 20.02
N LEU A 35 -5.97 -15.56 18.74
CA LEU A 35 -5.53 -16.63 17.83
C LEU A 35 -4.14 -16.36 17.23
N GLY A 36 -3.55 -15.20 17.50
CA GLY A 36 -2.27 -14.80 16.93
C GLY A 36 -2.34 -14.27 15.48
N SER A 37 -3.53 -14.14 14.92
CA SER A 37 -3.75 -13.63 13.55
C SER A 37 -3.97 -12.11 13.48
N GLY A 38 -4.09 -11.42 14.61
CA GLY A 38 -4.33 -9.98 14.66
C GLY A 38 -3.10 -9.10 14.42
N THR A 39 -1.95 -9.67 14.10
CA THR A 39 -0.77 -8.90 13.72
C THR A 39 -0.78 -8.62 12.22
N MET A 40 -0.29 -7.45 11.81
CA MET A 40 -0.31 -7.03 10.40
C MET A 40 0.27 -8.06 9.43
N PRO A 41 1.42 -8.73 9.71
CA PRO A 41 1.92 -9.77 8.81
C PRO A 41 0.94 -10.92 8.57
N CYS A 42 0.18 -11.32 9.60
CA CYS A 42 -0.81 -12.40 9.49
C CYS A 42 -2.03 -11.94 8.69
N VAL A 43 -2.56 -10.76 8.98
CA VAL A 43 -3.73 -10.19 8.27
C VAL A 43 -3.50 -10.14 6.77
N PHE A 44 -2.36 -9.60 6.34
CA PHE A 44 -2.03 -9.51 4.91
C PHE A 44 -1.63 -10.85 4.29
N ALA A 45 -1.09 -11.77 5.09
CA ALA A 45 -0.83 -13.12 4.64
C ALA A 45 -2.14 -13.89 4.37
N GLU A 46 -3.10 -13.81 5.27
CA GLU A 46 -4.42 -14.42 5.12
C GLU A 46 -5.13 -13.87 3.88
N ALA A 47 -5.16 -12.55 3.70
CA ALA A 47 -5.73 -11.92 2.52
C ALA A 47 -5.01 -12.34 1.21
N GLY A 48 -3.69 -12.48 1.24
CA GLY A 48 -2.91 -13.01 0.12
C GLY A 48 -3.23 -14.48 -0.18
N MET A 49 -3.45 -15.30 0.83
CA MET A 49 -3.85 -16.70 0.67
C MET A 49 -5.27 -16.83 0.12
N GLU A 50 -6.19 -15.97 0.53
CA GLU A 50 -7.53 -15.93 -0.04
C GLU A 50 -7.48 -15.58 -1.53
N HIS A 51 -6.71 -14.55 -1.90
CA HIS A 51 -6.46 -14.21 -3.30
C HIS A 51 -5.83 -15.38 -4.07
N ALA A 52 -4.86 -16.06 -3.49
CA ALA A 52 -4.22 -17.23 -4.11
C ALA A 52 -5.21 -18.38 -4.33
N LYS A 53 -6.12 -18.60 -3.39
CA LYS A 53 -7.18 -19.62 -3.51
C LYS A 53 -8.16 -19.30 -4.63
N GLU A 54 -8.53 -18.03 -4.78
CA GLU A 54 -9.51 -17.60 -5.77
C GLU A 54 -8.92 -17.54 -7.19
N TYR A 55 -7.70 -17.00 -7.30
CA TYR A 55 -7.08 -16.68 -8.60
C TYR A 55 -5.87 -17.54 -8.97
N GLY A 56 -5.48 -18.47 -8.12
CA GLY A 56 -4.34 -19.36 -8.38
C GLY A 56 -2.97 -18.67 -8.25
N THR A 57 -2.89 -17.53 -7.58
CA THR A 57 -1.63 -16.80 -7.37
C THR A 57 -0.64 -17.65 -6.58
N THR A 58 0.57 -17.76 -7.08
CA THR A 58 1.61 -18.60 -6.48
C THR A 58 2.50 -17.82 -5.52
N PHE A 59 3.20 -18.54 -4.63
CA PHE A 59 4.21 -17.95 -3.75
C PHE A 59 5.30 -17.21 -4.54
N GLU A 60 5.73 -17.75 -5.67
CA GLU A 60 6.71 -17.12 -6.54
C GLU A 60 6.22 -15.77 -7.08
N GLN A 61 4.93 -15.64 -7.41
CA GLN A 61 4.36 -14.38 -7.89
C GLN A 61 4.39 -13.29 -6.82
N PHE A 62 4.08 -13.62 -5.57
CA PHE A 62 4.28 -12.67 -4.45
C PHE A 62 5.76 -12.30 -4.28
N ALA A 63 6.66 -13.28 -4.37
CA ALA A 63 8.10 -13.02 -4.26
C ALA A 63 8.62 -12.09 -5.36
N LYS A 64 8.13 -12.22 -6.60
CA LYS A 64 8.49 -11.34 -7.73
C LYS A 64 8.13 -9.87 -7.47
N ILE A 65 7.07 -9.58 -6.73
CA ILE A 65 6.74 -8.22 -6.32
C ILE A 65 7.88 -7.65 -5.46
N SER A 66 8.34 -8.42 -4.48
CA SER A 66 9.46 -8.01 -3.64
C SER A 66 10.76 -7.80 -4.44
N VAL A 67 11.08 -8.73 -5.36
CA VAL A 67 12.24 -8.57 -6.26
C VAL A 67 12.17 -7.26 -7.05
N LYS A 68 11.01 -6.96 -7.64
CA LYS A 68 10.77 -5.69 -8.36
C LYS A 68 11.03 -4.48 -7.44
N ASN A 69 10.50 -4.50 -6.23
CA ASN A 69 10.62 -3.38 -5.30
C ASN A 69 12.06 -3.19 -4.81
N HIS A 70 12.78 -4.27 -4.53
CA HIS A 70 14.20 -4.23 -4.22
C HIS A 70 15.04 -3.70 -5.41
N HIS A 71 14.72 -4.11 -6.64
CA HIS A 71 15.37 -3.54 -7.82
C HIS A 71 15.12 -2.03 -7.93
N HIS A 72 13.87 -1.57 -7.80
CA HIS A 72 13.54 -0.15 -7.85
C HIS A 72 14.22 0.65 -6.72
N SER A 73 14.39 0.05 -5.56
CA SER A 73 15.05 0.69 -4.41
C SER A 73 16.52 1.01 -4.67
N THR A 74 17.20 0.26 -5.53
CA THR A 74 18.59 0.56 -5.90
C THR A 74 18.73 1.88 -6.67
N MET A 75 17.67 2.31 -7.33
CA MET A 75 17.61 3.57 -8.08
C MET A 75 17.14 4.76 -7.24
N ASN A 76 16.68 4.51 -6.01
CA ASN A 76 16.20 5.55 -5.09
C ASN A 76 17.25 5.85 -4.00
N PRO A 77 17.95 7.00 -4.05
CA PRO A 77 18.98 7.34 -3.05
C PRO A 77 18.41 7.55 -1.63
N LYS A 78 17.07 7.61 -1.48
CA LYS A 78 16.40 7.76 -0.19
C LYS A 78 15.85 6.43 0.35
N ALA A 79 15.93 5.35 -0.43
CA ALA A 79 15.47 4.05 0.05
C ALA A 79 16.37 3.54 1.19
N MET A 80 15.75 2.90 2.18
CA MET A 80 16.47 2.32 3.32
C MET A 80 17.42 1.20 2.88
N TYR A 81 16.99 0.35 1.98
CA TYR A 81 17.80 -0.69 1.36
C TYR A 81 17.97 -0.38 -0.13
N GLN A 82 19.20 -0.39 -0.61
CA GLN A 82 19.57 -0.13 -2.00
C GLN A 82 20.38 -1.31 -2.54
N ILE A 83 19.82 -2.51 -2.40
CA ILE A 83 20.48 -3.77 -2.70
C ILE A 83 19.57 -4.61 -3.59
N GLU A 84 20.12 -5.09 -4.71
CA GLU A 84 19.46 -6.11 -5.53
C GLU A 84 19.24 -7.38 -4.70
N THR A 85 18.05 -7.92 -4.78
CA THR A 85 17.68 -9.12 -4.04
C THR A 85 17.07 -10.13 -5.01
N PRO A 86 17.80 -11.20 -5.35
CA PRO A 86 17.33 -12.19 -6.31
C PRO A 86 16.15 -13.02 -5.76
N LEU A 87 15.39 -13.60 -6.68
CA LEU A 87 14.15 -14.31 -6.37
C LEU A 87 14.34 -15.46 -5.36
N ASP A 88 15.39 -16.23 -5.54
CA ASP A 88 15.73 -17.35 -4.65
C ASP A 88 16.05 -16.89 -3.23
N GLU A 89 16.71 -15.75 -3.07
CA GLU A 89 16.96 -15.15 -1.77
C GLU A 89 15.65 -14.71 -1.10
N VAL A 90 14.74 -14.06 -1.83
CA VAL A 90 13.42 -13.67 -1.32
C VAL A 90 12.63 -14.89 -0.88
N MET A 91 12.57 -15.93 -1.70
CA MET A 91 11.78 -17.14 -1.44
C MET A 91 12.34 -17.98 -0.28
N ASN A 92 13.65 -17.97 -0.07
CA ASN A 92 14.31 -18.74 0.99
C ASN A 92 14.57 -17.94 2.26
N ALA A 93 14.17 -16.66 2.31
CA ALA A 93 14.28 -15.85 3.51
C ALA A 93 13.40 -16.40 4.65
N GLU A 94 13.69 -15.98 5.88
CA GLU A 94 12.90 -16.36 7.05
C GLU A 94 11.40 -16.10 6.81
N MET A 95 10.59 -17.15 7.03
CA MET A 95 9.13 -17.03 6.91
C MET A 95 8.56 -16.28 8.11
N ILE A 96 7.86 -15.17 7.85
CA ILE A 96 7.18 -14.40 8.90
C ILE A 96 5.74 -14.88 9.07
N SER A 97 4.98 -14.90 7.98
CA SER A 97 3.64 -15.47 7.92
C SER A 97 3.34 -15.82 6.46
N TYR A 98 3.16 -17.12 6.16
CA TYR A 98 3.02 -17.58 4.79
C TYR A 98 1.88 -16.87 4.05
N PRO A 99 2.09 -16.28 2.85
CA PRO A 99 3.27 -16.44 2.01
C PRO A 99 4.35 -15.35 2.19
N ASN A 100 4.28 -14.50 3.20
CA ASN A 100 5.25 -13.41 3.40
C ASN A 100 6.51 -13.88 4.11
N THR A 101 7.63 -13.89 3.39
CA THR A 101 8.97 -13.99 3.99
C THR A 101 9.42 -12.61 4.50
N LYS A 102 10.49 -12.58 5.28
CA LYS A 102 11.06 -11.35 5.84
C LYS A 102 11.39 -10.31 4.76
N LEU A 103 11.86 -10.75 3.60
CA LEU A 103 12.19 -9.86 2.47
C LEU A 103 10.96 -9.40 1.68
N MET A 104 9.79 -9.93 1.97
CA MET A 104 8.50 -9.47 1.45
C MET A 104 7.79 -8.50 2.38
N CYS A 105 8.37 -8.19 3.53
CA CYS A 105 7.84 -7.26 4.53
C CYS A 105 8.56 -5.92 4.44
N SER A 106 7.82 -4.81 4.57
CA SER A 106 8.43 -3.50 4.75
C SER A 106 9.16 -3.42 6.10
N VAL A 107 10.09 -2.48 6.20
CA VAL A 107 10.88 -2.27 7.41
C VAL A 107 10.35 -1.08 8.21
N ASN A 108 10.53 -1.15 9.52
CA ASN A 108 10.25 -0.01 10.39
C ASN A 108 11.35 1.04 10.20
N VAL A 109 10.98 2.23 9.76
CA VAL A 109 11.88 3.35 9.55
C VAL A 109 11.28 4.63 10.11
N ASP A 110 12.13 5.54 10.53
CA ASP A 110 11.74 6.91 10.78
C ASP A 110 11.76 7.68 9.45
N GLY A 111 10.81 8.55 9.24
CA GLY A 111 10.73 9.30 8.00
C GLY A 111 9.83 10.51 8.08
N SER A 112 10.03 11.43 7.16
CA SER A 112 9.16 12.57 6.98
C SER A 112 9.10 13.01 5.53
N ALA A 113 7.96 13.55 5.14
CA ALA A 113 7.76 14.17 3.83
C ALA A 113 6.92 15.43 3.96
N ALA A 114 7.16 16.40 3.09
CA ALA A 114 6.38 17.61 3.05
C ALA A 114 6.10 18.03 1.61
N ALA A 115 4.93 18.61 1.37
CA ALA A 115 4.54 19.16 0.09
C ALA A 115 3.91 20.54 0.27
N VAL A 116 4.27 21.47 -0.60
CA VAL A 116 3.64 22.80 -0.70
C VAL A 116 2.52 22.71 -1.73
N LEU A 117 1.30 22.96 -1.28
CA LEU A 117 0.10 23.00 -2.11
C LEU A 117 -0.29 24.46 -2.33
N VAL A 118 -0.58 24.82 -3.56
CA VAL A 118 -0.98 26.18 -3.92
C VAL A 118 -2.25 26.16 -4.76
N SER A 119 -3.08 27.20 -4.64
CA SER A 119 -4.20 27.39 -5.57
C SER A 119 -3.68 27.60 -7.01
N GLU A 120 -4.47 27.24 -8.01
CA GLU A 120 -4.10 27.46 -9.42
C GLU A 120 -3.83 28.95 -9.69
N LYS A 121 -4.63 29.82 -9.09
CA LYS A 121 -4.43 31.29 -9.16
C LYS A 121 -3.04 31.65 -8.63
N LYS A 122 -2.71 31.18 -7.45
CA LYS A 122 -1.42 31.49 -6.79
C LYS A 122 -0.24 30.89 -7.55
N ALA A 123 -0.38 29.69 -8.10
CA ALA A 123 0.64 29.10 -8.95
C ALA A 123 0.96 29.96 -10.19
N LYS A 124 -0.07 30.53 -10.84
CA LYS A 124 0.08 31.45 -11.98
C LYS A 124 0.76 32.78 -11.55
N GLU A 125 0.33 33.36 -10.42
CA GLU A 125 0.95 34.58 -9.87
C GLU A 125 2.44 34.37 -9.57
N LEU A 126 2.82 33.20 -9.08
CA LEU A 126 4.20 32.85 -8.75
C LEU A 126 5.03 32.39 -9.96
N GLY A 127 4.43 32.29 -11.14
CA GLY A 127 5.10 31.83 -12.37
C GLY A 127 5.59 30.38 -12.30
N MET A 128 4.88 29.50 -11.56
CA MET A 128 5.29 28.11 -11.34
C MET A 128 5.11 27.28 -12.61
N SER A 129 6.19 26.99 -13.32
CA SER A 129 6.18 26.20 -14.57
C SER A 129 6.21 24.69 -14.36
N ARG A 130 6.58 24.21 -13.17
CA ARG A 130 6.73 22.79 -12.84
C ARG A 130 5.69 22.30 -11.81
N ALA A 131 4.59 23.02 -11.65
CA ALA A 131 3.53 22.61 -10.74
C ALA A 131 2.80 21.38 -11.28
N VAL A 132 2.52 20.42 -10.41
CA VAL A 132 1.70 19.24 -10.69
C VAL A 132 0.29 19.50 -10.17
N LYS A 133 -0.72 19.23 -11.00
CA LYS A 133 -2.12 19.41 -10.62
C LYS A 133 -2.62 18.20 -9.84
N VAL A 134 -3.08 18.40 -8.61
CA VAL A 134 -3.84 17.41 -7.86
C VAL A 134 -5.27 17.37 -8.42
N ARG A 135 -5.64 16.25 -9.05
CA ARG A 135 -6.96 16.06 -9.68
C ARG A 135 -8.02 15.61 -8.68
N ALA A 136 -7.62 14.79 -7.72
CA ALA A 136 -8.48 14.27 -6.67
C ALA A 136 -7.75 14.15 -5.36
N SER A 137 -8.50 14.16 -4.26
CA SER A 137 -8.02 13.81 -2.93
C SER A 137 -9.19 13.15 -2.20
N ALA A 138 -9.14 11.83 -2.10
CA ALA A 138 -10.17 11.03 -1.47
C ALA A 138 -9.62 10.32 -0.22
N MET A 139 -10.47 10.09 0.74
CA MET A 139 -10.16 9.34 1.95
C MET A 139 -11.37 8.48 2.31
N ALA A 140 -11.14 7.24 2.65
CA ALA A 140 -12.15 6.33 3.15
C ALA A 140 -11.73 5.77 4.51
N SER A 141 -12.71 5.49 5.33
CA SER A 141 -12.55 4.66 6.52
C SER A 141 -13.28 3.34 6.32
N ASP A 142 -12.98 2.38 7.16
CA ASP A 142 -13.68 1.11 7.15
C ASP A 142 -15.19 1.31 7.22
N PRO A 143 -15.97 0.76 6.29
CA PRO A 143 -17.42 0.83 6.36
C PRO A 143 -17.92 0.03 7.57
N TYR A 144 -18.93 0.57 8.24
CA TYR A 144 -19.65 -0.20 9.26
C TYR A 144 -20.56 -1.20 8.57
N THR A 145 -20.01 -2.38 8.30
CA THR A 145 -20.71 -3.51 7.68
C THR A 145 -20.53 -4.75 8.54
N ASP A 146 -21.46 -5.70 8.42
CA ASP A 146 -21.23 -7.03 8.98
C ASP A 146 -20.01 -7.62 8.29
N ARG A 147 -18.98 -7.93 9.09
CA ARG A 147 -17.74 -8.52 8.61
C ARG A 147 -17.66 -9.95 9.09
N ASP A 148 -16.99 -10.77 8.31
CA ASP A 148 -16.37 -11.96 8.86
C ASP A 148 -15.22 -11.51 9.78
N LEU A 149 -15.35 -11.81 11.08
CA LEU A 149 -14.33 -11.46 12.08
C LEU A 149 -13.05 -12.30 11.94
N VAL A 150 -13.12 -13.38 11.16
CA VAL A 150 -11.98 -14.25 10.90
C VAL A 150 -11.17 -13.76 9.68
N MET A 151 -11.86 -13.23 8.68
CA MET A 151 -11.25 -12.74 7.42
C MET A 151 -11.70 -11.29 7.14
N PRO A 152 -11.07 -10.30 7.77
CA PRO A 152 -11.43 -8.90 7.54
C PRO A 152 -11.16 -8.49 6.09
N ASP A 153 -12.09 -7.79 5.45
CA ASP A 153 -11.87 -7.21 4.12
C ASP A 153 -10.89 -6.03 4.20
N VAL A 154 -9.61 -6.34 4.10
CA VAL A 154 -8.52 -5.35 4.11
C VAL A 154 -8.54 -4.40 2.91
N ASN A 155 -9.37 -4.69 1.91
CA ASN A 155 -9.44 -3.92 0.66
C ASN A 155 -10.60 -2.92 0.63
N ALA A 156 -11.53 -2.96 1.57
CA ALA A 156 -12.72 -2.12 1.54
C ALA A 156 -12.36 -0.63 1.47
N CYS A 157 -11.47 -0.16 2.33
CA CYS A 157 -11.03 1.24 2.34
C CYS A 157 -10.36 1.65 1.04
N THR A 158 -9.45 0.82 0.52
CA THR A 158 -8.73 1.08 -0.74
C THR A 158 -9.72 1.17 -1.90
N ARG A 159 -10.68 0.24 -1.98
CA ARG A 159 -11.72 0.21 -3.03
C ARG A 159 -12.59 1.45 -3.02
N LEU A 160 -13.05 1.88 -1.85
CA LEU A 160 -13.86 3.08 -1.69
C LEU A 160 -13.07 4.34 -2.04
N ALA A 161 -11.87 4.49 -1.51
CA ALA A 161 -11.01 5.64 -1.80
C ALA A 161 -10.61 5.73 -3.29
N ALA A 162 -10.30 4.60 -3.92
CA ALA A 162 -9.97 4.56 -5.35
C ALA A 162 -11.16 4.98 -6.21
N LYS A 163 -12.35 4.43 -5.93
CA LYS A 163 -13.59 4.80 -6.62
C LYS A 163 -13.84 6.30 -6.52
N ASP A 164 -13.83 6.85 -5.32
CA ASP A 164 -14.08 8.28 -5.10
C ASP A 164 -13.02 9.15 -5.78
N ALA A 165 -11.76 8.71 -5.78
CA ALA A 165 -10.68 9.45 -6.43
C ALA A 165 -10.83 9.47 -7.97
N TYR A 166 -11.18 8.35 -8.59
CA TYR A 166 -11.45 8.27 -10.03
C TYR A 166 -12.64 9.13 -10.42
N GLU A 167 -13.75 9.07 -9.67
CA GLU A 167 -14.92 9.90 -9.89
C GLU A 167 -14.61 11.39 -9.77
N GLN A 168 -13.88 11.82 -8.73
CA GLN A 168 -13.46 13.23 -8.56
C GLN A 168 -12.52 13.69 -9.67
N ALA A 169 -11.62 12.84 -10.11
CA ALA A 169 -10.64 13.18 -11.14
C ALA A 169 -11.24 13.18 -12.55
N GLY A 170 -12.35 12.45 -12.76
CA GLY A 170 -12.98 12.23 -14.06
C GLY A 170 -12.09 11.41 -15.00
N ILE A 171 -11.41 10.39 -14.47
CA ILE A 171 -10.55 9.47 -15.21
C ILE A 171 -10.84 8.04 -14.76
N GLY A 172 -10.39 7.06 -15.54
CA GLY A 172 -10.42 5.64 -15.16
C GLY A 172 -9.03 5.07 -14.87
N PRO A 173 -8.96 3.82 -14.40
CA PRO A 173 -7.69 3.13 -14.18
C PRO A 173 -6.83 3.05 -15.46
N GLU A 174 -7.46 2.99 -16.63
CA GLU A 174 -6.81 2.95 -17.95
C GLU A 174 -6.05 4.22 -18.29
N ASP A 175 -6.34 5.33 -17.64
CA ASP A 175 -5.65 6.62 -17.82
C ASP A 175 -4.42 6.76 -16.93
N VAL A 176 -4.20 5.81 -15.99
CA VAL A 176 -3.10 5.88 -15.02
C VAL A 176 -1.84 5.26 -15.59
N ASN A 177 -0.74 6.01 -15.57
CA ASN A 177 0.56 5.57 -16.10
C ASN A 177 1.54 5.13 -15.01
N LEU A 178 1.39 5.65 -13.79
CA LEU A 178 2.24 5.36 -12.65
C LEU A 178 1.40 5.33 -11.39
N VAL A 179 1.70 4.39 -10.50
CA VAL A 179 1.08 4.29 -9.17
C VAL A 179 2.15 4.24 -8.11
N GLU A 180 2.01 5.11 -7.12
CA GLU A 180 2.71 5.04 -5.85
C GLU A 180 1.73 4.48 -4.82
N LEU A 181 2.09 3.40 -4.18
CA LEU A 181 1.24 2.75 -3.18
C LEU A 181 2.04 2.32 -1.96
N HIS A 182 1.34 2.08 -0.86
CA HIS A 182 1.94 1.51 0.33
C HIS A 182 1.90 -0.02 0.26
N ASP A 183 3.06 -0.60 0.07
CA ASP A 183 3.29 -2.05 0.01
C ASP A 183 3.88 -2.59 1.33
N CYS A 184 3.13 -2.47 2.41
CA CYS A 184 3.59 -2.99 3.70
C CYS A 184 4.04 -4.46 3.63
N PHE A 185 3.45 -5.23 2.71
CA PHE A 185 3.81 -6.61 2.36
C PHE A 185 3.61 -6.83 0.86
N ALA A 186 4.36 -7.76 0.27
CA ALA A 186 4.19 -8.12 -1.14
C ALA A 186 2.75 -8.58 -1.46
N THR A 187 2.10 -9.26 -0.51
CA THR A 187 0.68 -9.63 -0.63
C THR A 187 -0.24 -8.41 -0.68
N ALA A 188 0.05 -7.35 0.08
CA ALA A 188 -0.72 -6.10 0.04
C ALA A 188 -0.65 -5.44 -1.34
N GLU A 189 0.52 -5.38 -1.95
CA GLU A 189 0.67 -4.82 -3.30
C GLU A 189 -0.13 -5.59 -4.33
N MET A 190 -0.13 -6.94 -4.28
CA MET A 190 -0.95 -7.76 -5.15
C MET A 190 -2.44 -7.43 -5.01
N LEU A 191 -2.92 -7.27 -3.78
CA LEU A 191 -4.30 -6.89 -3.51
C LEU A 191 -4.64 -5.50 -4.05
N HIS A 192 -3.71 -4.55 -3.93
CA HIS A 192 -3.89 -3.21 -4.48
C HIS A 192 -3.96 -3.22 -6.02
N TYR A 193 -3.21 -4.08 -6.69
CA TYR A 193 -3.35 -4.27 -8.14
C TYR A 193 -4.76 -4.69 -8.52
N ALA A 194 -5.32 -5.68 -7.82
CA ALA A 194 -6.66 -6.17 -8.10
C ALA A 194 -7.77 -5.14 -7.82
N VAL A 195 -7.58 -4.28 -6.82
CA VAL A 195 -8.59 -3.30 -6.37
C VAL A 195 -8.52 -1.98 -7.13
N SER A 196 -7.32 -1.46 -7.37
CA SER A 196 -7.11 -0.14 -7.98
C SER A 196 -7.16 -0.19 -9.51
N TYR A 197 -6.94 -1.37 -10.08
CA TYR A 197 -6.90 -1.63 -11.52
C TYR A 197 -7.92 -2.69 -11.90
N THR A 198 -9.20 -2.41 -11.70
CA THR A 198 -10.32 -3.35 -11.88
C THR A 198 -10.42 -4.00 -13.29
N HIS A 199 -9.61 -3.59 -14.24
CA HIS A 199 -9.57 -4.13 -15.60
C HIS A 199 -8.26 -4.87 -15.95
N LEU A 200 -7.22 -4.74 -15.13
CA LEU A 200 -6.06 -5.59 -15.27
C LEU A 200 -6.39 -6.93 -14.64
N ARG A 201 -6.49 -7.97 -15.47
CA ARG A 201 -6.57 -9.33 -14.98
C ARG A 201 -5.38 -9.56 -14.07
N ALA A 202 -5.62 -10.01 -12.85
CA ALA A 202 -4.60 -10.22 -11.82
C ALA A 202 -3.39 -11.09 -12.29
N HIS A 203 -3.52 -11.71 -13.44
CA HIS A 203 -2.51 -12.55 -14.08
C HIS A 203 -1.56 -11.82 -15.03
N GLU A 204 -1.84 -10.57 -15.45
CA GLU A 204 -1.05 -9.89 -16.48
C GLU A 204 0.08 -9.02 -15.91
N THR A 205 0.02 -8.63 -14.64
CA THR A 205 0.99 -7.74 -14.01
C THR A 205 2.26 -8.42 -13.48
N VAL A 206 2.28 -9.75 -13.42
CA VAL A 206 3.40 -10.52 -12.83
C VAL A 206 4.09 -11.41 -13.87
N ALA A 207 3.64 -11.38 -15.12
CA ALA A 207 4.14 -12.28 -16.16
C ALA A 207 5.20 -11.67 -17.10
N ASN A 208 5.56 -10.39 -16.94
CA ASN A 208 6.60 -9.74 -17.78
C ASN A 208 7.72 -9.16 -16.93
#